data_d477f5b666e02cd884b4748afa720682
#
_entry.id   d477f5b666e02cd884b4748afa720682
#
_cell.length_a   1.000
_cell.length_b   1.000
_cell.length_c   1.000
_cell.angle_alpha   90.00
_cell.angle_beta   90.00
_cell.angle_gamma   90.00
#
_symmetry.space_group_name_H-M   'P 1'
#
loop_
_entity.id
_entity.type
_entity.pdbx_description
1 polymer ?
#
loop_
_entity_poly.entity_id
_entity_poly.type
_entity_poly.pdbx_seq_one_letter_code
_entity_poly.pdbx_strand_id
1 'polypeptide(L)'
;MTGKSTFTALAPVALALLAGAILPFQAASNALVGRLLGHPLWGALVSLAVSVMVVVPALWVLRAPAPAMAQAAAGPWWLWIGGVLGAIYVASAAAVTPRLGAGGFLV
;
A
#
# COMPACT_ATOMS: atom_id res chain seq x y z
N MET A 1 -15.98 28.52 -14.76
CA MET A 1 -14.98 27.80 -13.94
C MET A 1 -13.62 27.97 -14.56
N THR A 2 -12.62 28.29 -13.75
CA THR A 2 -11.26 28.46 -14.24
C THR A 2 -10.56 27.11 -14.42
N GLY A 3 -9.52 27.04 -15.26
CA GLY A 3 -8.73 25.83 -15.42
C GLY A 3 -8.11 25.36 -14.10
N LYS A 4 -7.82 26.32 -13.21
CA LYS A 4 -7.26 26.03 -11.89
C LYS A 4 -8.23 25.22 -11.01
N SER A 5 -9.52 25.58 -11.02
CA SER A 5 -10.55 24.85 -10.29
C SER A 5 -10.75 23.45 -10.85
N THR A 6 -10.73 23.31 -12.17
CA THR A 6 -10.83 22.01 -12.82
C THR A 6 -9.66 21.12 -12.47
N PHE A 7 -8.44 21.67 -12.51
CA PHE A 7 -7.23 20.91 -12.12
C PHE A 7 -7.32 20.44 -10.67
N THR A 8 -7.73 21.31 -9.75
CA THR A 8 -7.87 20.98 -8.33
C THR A 8 -8.87 19.85 -8.10
N ALA A 9 -9.96 19.82 -8.89
CA ALA A 9 -10.98 18.78 -8.77
C ALA A 9 -10.52 17.45 -9.37
N LEU A 10 -9.75 17.48 -10.48
CA LEU A 10 -9.38 16.27 -11.20
C LEU A 10 -8.10 15.61 -10.69
N ALA A 11 -7.18 16.39 -10.10
CA ALA A 11 -5.90 15.83 -9.63
C ALA A 11 -6.06 14.69 -8.61
N PRO A 12 -6.92 14.82 -7.57
CA PRO A 12 -7.13 13.71 -6.65
C PRO A 12 -7.73 12.47 -7.31
N VAL A 13 -8.63 12.65 -8.28
CA VAL A 13 -9.24 11.54 -9.01
C VAL A 13 -8.19 10.83 -9.86
N ALA A 14 -7.34 11.58 -10.56
CA ALA A 14 -6.26 11.01 -11.36
C ALA A 14 -5.28 10.22 -10.49
N LEU A 15 -4.92 10.75 -9.32
CA LEU A 15 -4.04 10.06 -8.38
C LEU A 15 -4.68 8.78 -7.85
N ALA A 16 -5.99 8.81 -7.55
CA ALA A 16 -6.71 7.62 -7.08
C ALA A 16 -6.74 6.53 -8.15
N LEU A 17 -6.99 6.90 -9.40
CA LEU A 17 -7.00 5.96 -10.50
C LEU A 17 -5.61 5.35 -10.73
N LEU A 18 -4.58 6.17 -10.67
CA LEU A 18 -3.19 5.70 -10.81
C LEU A 18 -2.82 4.75 -9.68
N ALA A 19 -3.15 5.12 -8.44
CA ALA A 19 -2.89 4.28 -7.28
C ALA A 19 -3.61 2.93 -7.40
N GLY A 20 -4.87 2.93 -7.84
CA GLY A 20 -5.62 1.70 -8.06
C GLY A 20 -5.04 0.84 -9.17
N ALA A 21 -4.52 1.46 -10.23
CA ALA A 21 -3.91 0.74 -11.35
C ALA A 21 -2.59 0.05 -10.95
N ILE A 22 -1.93 0.50 -9.90
CA ILE A 22 -0.70 -0.12 -9.40
C ILE A 22 -0.98 -1.44 -8.68
N LEU A 23 -2.16 -1.61 -8.08
CA LEU A 23 -2.48 -2.78 -7.25
C LEU A 23 -2.30 -4.13 -7.96
N PRO A 24 -2.78 -4.34 -9.22
CA PRO A 24 -2.56 -5.62 -9.89
C PRO A 24 -1.09 -5.95 -10.08
N PHE A 25 -0.27 -4.96 -10.41
CA PHE A 25 1.18 -5.16 -10.57
C PHE A 25 1.83 -5.49 -9.24
N GLN A 26 1.44 -4.82 -8.18
CA GLN A 26 1.93 -5.08 -6.84
C GLN A 26 1.58 -6.49 -6.39
N ALA A 27 0.33 -6.90 -6.58
CA ALA A 27 -0.13 -8.23 -6.22
C ALA A 27 0.65 -9.31 -6.98
N ALA A 28 0.86 -9.12 -8.29
CA ALA A 28 1.60 -10.06 -9.11
C ALA A 28 3.08 -10.15 -8.68
N SER A 29 3.70 -9.02 -8.40
CA SER A 29 5.09 -8.95 -7.94
C SER A 29 5.25 -9.66 -6.59
N ASN A 30 4.36 -9.40 -5.65
CA ASN A 30 4.40 -10.01 -4.32
C ASN A 30 4.18 -11.52 -4.41
N ALA A 31 3.28 -11.97 -5.29
CA ALA A 31 3.03 -13.39 -5.50
C ALA A 31 4.28 -14.08 -6.08
N LEU A 32 4.96 -13.45 -7.04
CA LEU A 32 6.17 -14.00 -7.62
C LEU A 32 7.30 -14.12 -6.60
N VAL A 33 7.52 -13.08 -5.81
CA VAL A 33 8.52 -13.11 -4.73
C VAL A 33 8.20 -14.21 -3.74
N GLY A 34 6.93 -14.35 -3.37
CA GLY A 34 6.49 -15.42 -2.47
C GLY A 34 6.78 -16.80 -3.03
N ARG A 35 6.54 -16.99 -4.33
CA ARG A 35 6.83 -18.24 -5.01
C ARG A 35 8.34 -18.55 -5.01
N LEU A 36 9.15 -17.54 -5.32
CA LEU A 36 10.60 -17.71 -5.36
C LEU A 36 11.20 -18.00 -3.99
N LEU A 37 10.61 -17.43 -2.93
CA LEU A 37 11.08 -17.62 -1.57
C LEU A 37 10.41 -18.79 -0.85
N GLY A 38 9.37 -19.38 -1.43
CA GLY A 38 8.78 -20.63 -0.97
C GLY A 38 7.47 -20.51 -0.19
N HIS A 39 6.97 -19.30 0.09
CA HIS A 39 5.70 -19.09 0.76
C HIS A 39 5.16 -17.68 0.51
N PRO A 40 3.81 -17.54 0.35
CA PRO A 40 3.21 -16.22 0.10
C PRO A 40 3.55 -15.18 1.18
N LEU A 41 3.70 -15.58 2.44
CA LEU A 41 4.04 -14.66 3.52
C LEU A 41 5.41 -14.01 3.32
N TRP A 42 6.36 -14.69 2.68
CA TRP A 42 7.63 -14.07 2.33
C TRP A 42 7.46 -12.93 1.32
N GLY A 43 6.55 -13.12 0.36
CA GLY A 43 6.21 -12.04 -0.57
C GLY A 43 5.63 -10.83 0.15
N ALA A 44 4.71 -11.05 1.08
CA ALA A 44 4.14 -9.99 1.89
C ALA A 44 5.21 -9.28 2.73
N LEU A 45 6.08 -10.04 3.39
CA LEU A 45 7.14 -9.48 4.23
C LEU A 45 8.11 -8.63 3.42
N VAL A 46 8.55 -9.11 2.27
CA VAL A 46 9.45 -8.35 1.39
C VAL A 46 8.78 -7.07 0.92
N SER A 47 7.51 -7.15 0.51
CA SER A 47 6.76 -5.99 0.06
C SER A 47 6.68 -4.92 1.15
N LEU A 48 6.34 -5.31 2.37
CA LEU A 48 6.24 -4.39 3.50
C LEU A 48 7.61 -3.81 3.87
N ALA A 49 8.66 -4.62 3.84
CA ALA A 49 10.02 -4.16 4.12
C ALA A 49 10.50 -3.15 3.08
N VAL A 50 10.27 -3.41 1.80
CA VAL A 50 10.62 -2.48 0.73
C VAL A 50 9.81 -1.20 0.85
N SER A 51 8.53 -1.30 1.22
CA SER A 51 7.69 -0.12 1.46
C SER A 51 8.27 0.77 2.55
N VAL A 52 8.74 0.20 3.64
CA VAL A 52 9.40 0.97 4.71
C VAL A 52 10.65 1.65 4.18
N MET A 53 11.45 0.94 3.39
CA MET A 53 12.68 1.49 2.80
C MET A 53 12.42 2.64 1.84
N VAL A 54 11.22 2.71 1.27
CA VAL A 54 10.81 3.82 0.39
C VAL A 54 10.20 4.96 1.20
N VAL A 55 9.32 4.64 2.14
CA VAL A 55 8.57 5.65 2.90
C VAL A 55 9.47 6.42 3.86
N VAL A 56 10.42 5.76 4.51
CA VAL A 56 11.29 6.44 5.47
C VAL A 56 12.13 7.53 4.81
N PRO A 57 12.85 7.27 3.69
CA PRO A 57 13.54 8.37 2.98
C PRO A 57 12.59 9.44 2.44
N ALA A 58 11.38 9.04 2.01
CA ALA A 58 10.39 10.00 1.52
C ALA A 58 9.95 10.98 2.61
N LEU A 59 9.76 10.49 3.84
CA LEU A 59 9.45 11.35 4.98
C LEU A 59 10.53 12.40 5.19
N TRP A 60 11.77 12.02 5.03
CA TRP A 60 12.90 12.93 5.19
C TRP A 60 12.99 13.93 4.05
N VAL A 61 12.92 13.46 2.81
CA VAL A 61 13.02 14.33 1.61
C VAL A 61 11.87 15.34 1.60
N LEU A 62 10.66 14.94 1.95
CA LEU A 62 9.49 15.80 2.00
C LEU A 62 9.43 16.63 3.28
N ARG A 63 10.40 16.47 4.17
CA ARG A 63 10.50 17.20 5.44
C ARG A 63 9.22 17.07 6.27
N ALA A 64 8.69 15.84 6.35
CA ALA A 64 7.54 15.58 7.20
C ALA A 64 7.88 15.90 8.66
N PRO A 65 6.98 16.55 9.41
CA PRO A 65 7.25 16.88 10.81
C PRO A 65 7.36 15.62 11.65
N ALA A 66 8.03 15.75 12.81
CA ALA A 66 8.12 14.66 13.76
C ALA A 66 6.73 14.17 14.15
N PRO A 67 6.54 12.85 14.34
CA PRO A 67 5.21 12.32 14.65
C PRO A 67 4.73 12.76 16.03
N ALA A 68 3.43 13.06 16.13
CA ALA A 68 2.78 13.40 17.40
C ALA A 68 2.46 12.12 18.17
N MET A 69 3.49 11.44 18.67
CA MET A 69 3.34 10.13 19.29
C MET A 69 2.45 10.13 20.51
N ALA A 70 2.49 11.20 21.32
CA ALA A 70 1.65 11.30 22.51
C ALA A 70 0.17 11.28 22.16
N GLN A 71 -0.23 12.01 21.11
CA GLN A 71 -1.62 12.03 20.66
C GLN A 71 -2.04 10.71 20.07
N ALA A 72 -1.15 10.07 19.29
CA ALA A 72 -1.42 8.78 18.70
C ALA A 72 -1.54 7.68 19.76
N ALA A 73 -0.65 7.69 20.77
CA ALA A 73 -0.68 6.71 21.85
C ALA A 73 -1.91 6.87 22.74
N ALA A 74 -2.42 8.10 22.90
CA ALA A 74 -3.61 8.37 23.68
C ALA A 74 -4.92 8.08 22.93
N GLY A 75 -4.83 7.82 21.62
CA GLY A 75 -5.99 7.52 20.80
C GLY A 75 -6.51 6.10 21.03
N PRO A 76 -7.70 5.78 20.47
CA PRO A 76 -8.26 4.44 20.61
C PRO A 76 -7.37 3.38 19.94
N TRP A 77 -7.38 2.16 20.48
CA TRP A 77 -6.52 1.07 20.00
C TRP A 77 -6.75 0.74 18.52
N TRP A 78 -7.94 0.95 18.02
CA TRP A 78 -8.26 0.60 16.62
C TRP A 78 -7.52 1.47 15.60
N LEU A 79 -6.90 2.58 16.02
CA LEU A 79 -6.06 3.38 15.12
C LEU A 79 -4.88 2.57 14.56
N TRP A 80 -4.46 1.54 15.27
CA TRP A 80 -3.30 0.73 14.89
C TRP A 80 -3.69 -0.50 14.09
N ILE A 81 -4.99 -0.76 13.93
CA ILE A 81 -5.46 -1.95 13.24
C ILE A 81 -5.20 -1.92 11.73
N GLY A 82 -5.02 -0.71 11.17
CA GLY A 82 -4.75 -0.55 9.74
C GLY A 82 -3.54 -1.34 9.26
N GLY A 83 -2.48 -1.39 10.08
CA GLY A 83 -1.29 -2.18 9.77
C GLY A 83 -1.58 -3.67 9.73
N VAL A 84 -2.39 -4.17 10.66
CA VAL A 84 -2.80 -5.57 10.69
C VAL A 84 -3.65 -5.90 9.46
N LEU A 85 -4.63 -5.06 9.16
CA LEU A 85 -5.49 -5.26 7.98
C LEU A 85 -4.68 -5.19 6.69
N GLY A 86 -3.73 -4.28 6.62
CA GLY A 86 -2.83 -4.17 5.46
C GLY A 86 -1.99 -5.43 5.27
N ALA A 87 -1.46 -5.99 6.34
CA ALA A 87 -0.68 -7.22 6.29
C ALA A 87 -1.55 -8.39 5.81
N ILE A 88 -2.77 -8.50 6.31
CA ILE A 88 -3.71 -9.54 5.89
C ILE A 88 -4.04 -9.37 4.40
N TYR A 89 -4.27 -8.15 3.94
CA TYR A 89 -4.57 -7.88 2.53
C TYR A 89 -3.41 -8.28 1.64
N VAL A 90 -2.20 -7.84 1.96
CA VAL A 90 -1.01 -8.13 1.14
C VAL A 90 -0.73 -9.63 1.10
N ALA A 91 -0.81 -10.31 2.24
CA ALA A 91 -0.62 -11.76 2.32
C ALA A 91 -1.68 -12.52 1.50
N SER A 92 -2.94 -12.10 1.61
CA SER A 92 -4.04 -12.70 0.84
C SER A 92 -3.86 -12.49 -0.65
N ALA A 93 -3.47 -11.29 -1.07
CA ALA A 93 -3.20 -10.99 -2.47
C ALA A 93 -2.07 -11.87 -3.03
N ALA A 94 -0.99 -12.03 -2.28
CA ALA A 94 0.13 -12.87 -2.69
C ALA A 94 -0.27 -14.34 -2.80
N ALA A 95 -1.13 -14.81 -1.92
CA ALA A 95 -1.56 -16.22 -1.91
C ALA A 95 -2.58 -16.53 -3.01
N VAL A 96 -3.50 -15.61 -3.28
CA VAL A 96 -4.65 -15.86 -4.18
C VAL A 96 -4.37 -15.47 -5.63
N THR A 97 -3.53 -14.44 -5.85
CA THR A 97 -3.25 -13.93 -7.19
C THR A 97 -2.75 -15.01 -8.17
N PRO A 98 -1.87 -15.95 -7.78
CA PRO A 98 -1.44 -17.00 -8.72
C PRO A 98 -2.59 -17.89 -9.20
N ARG A 99 -3.67 -17.99 -8.44
CA ARG A 99 -4.82 -18.84 -8.79
C ARG A 99 -5.85 -18.10 -9.62
N LEU A 100 -6.08 -16.81 -9.34
CA LEU A 100 -7.13 -16.03 -9.97
C LEU A 100 -6.61 -15.02 -10.99
N GLY A 101 -5.30 -14.76 -10.99
CA GLY A 101 -4.73 -13.62 -11.67
C GLY A 101 -4.98 -12.32 -10.90
N ALA A 102 -4.18 -11.29 -11.19
CA ALA A 102 -4.26 -10.02 -10.49
C ALA A 102 -5.63 -9.36 -10.65
N GLY A 103 -6.20 -9.42 -11.86
CA GLY A 103 -7.53 -8.86 -12.12
C GLY A 103 -8.62 -9.59 -11.36
N GLY A 104 -8.54 -10.91 -11.26
CA GLY A 104 -9.51 -11.73 -10.54
C GLY A 104 -9.54 -11.43 -9.04
N PHE A 105 -8.39 -11.17 -8.45
CA PHE A 105 -8.33 -10.82 -7.04
C PHE A 105 -9.02 -9.49 -6.75
N LEU A 106 -8.91 -8.52 -7.67
CA LEU A 106 -9.48 -7.19 -7.49
C LEU A 106 -10.97 -7.13 -7.83
N VAL A 107 -11.51 -8.12 -8.50
CA VAL A 107 -12.94 -8.24 -8.80
C VAL A 107 -13.65 -8.97 -7.68
#